data_a1deaef8e2a8212bccc00ff382ce66df
#
_entry.id   a1deaef8e2a8212bccc00ff382ce66df
#
_cell.length_a   1.000
_cell.length_b   1.000
_cell.length_c   1.000
_cell.angle_alpha   90.00
_cell.angle_beta   90.00
_cell.angle_gamma   90.00
#
_symmetry.space_group_name_H-M   'P 1'
#
loop_
_entity.id
_entity.type
_entity.pdbx_description
1 polymer ?
#
loop_
_entity_poly.entity_id
_entity_poly.type
_entity_poly.pdbx_seq_one_letter_code
_entity_poly.pdbx_strand_id
1 'polypeptide(L)'
;MARTDTDYDRQVLKAIASGRPITQRSLSNDLGVALGLTNLLIRRLVAKGHVKIAGLGTRHVSYLMTAAGWEALAHATRQSLENTVHLYTQTREQIRGSLSGISGHCDTDAEGQKRIVFYGAGDVAEIAYVSLQTTDLTLVGVVDDRRTGRFFGVSICPSDELSAGTIGAVPYGHVVVTSLRHADAIRARIAGRGVPPDRVSCL
;
A
#
# COMPACT_ATOMS: atom_id res chain seq x y z
N MET A 1 12.11 0.69 -3.08
CA MET A 1 12.75 0.35 -1.78
C MET A 1 13.66 -0.83 -2.00
N ALA A 2 14.95 -0.75 -1.69
CA ALA A 2 15.90 -1.86 -1.85
C ALA A 2 15.55 -2.96 -0.82
N ARG A 3 15.49 -4.22 -1.29
CA ARG A 3 15.26 -5.37 -0.40
C ARG A 3 16.48 -5.58 0.49
N THR A 4 16.27 -5.76 1.78
CA THR A 4 17.35 -6.04 2.73
C THR A 4 17.78 -7.51 2.66
N ASP A 5 18.95 -7.81 3.15
CA ASP A 5 19.47 -9.18 3.29
C ASP A 5 18.50 -10.07 4.08
N THR A 6 17.86 -9.53 5.10
CA THR A 6 16.87 -10.22 5.93
C THR A 6 15.60 -10.56 5.14
N ASP A 7 15.18 -9.70 4.20
CA ASP A 7 14.03 -9.95 3.35
C ASP A 7 14.28 -11.10 2.39
N TYR A 8 15.48 -11.19 1.82
CA TYR A 8 15.86 -12.31 0.96
C TYR A 8 15.93 -13.62 1.75
N ASP A 9 16.55 -13.63 2.94
CA ASP A 9 16.60 -14.79 3.81
C ASP A 9 15.19 -15.31 4.11
N ARG A 10 14.28 -14.41 4.48
CA ARG A 10 12.87 -14.76 4.76
C ARG A 10 12.18 -15.37 3.53
N GLN A 11 12.37 -14.80 2.33
CA GLN A 11 11.75 -15.31 1.11
C GLN A 11 12.30 -16.70 0.73
N VAL A 12 13.60 -16.93 0.86
CA VAL A 12 14.21 -18.25 0.62
C VAL A 12 13.67 -19.28 1.62
N LEU A 13 13.65 -18.95 2.91
CA LEU A 13 13.13 -19.85 3.95
C LEU A 13 11.64 -20.15 3.71
N LYS A 14 10.83 -19.14 3.34
CA LYS A 14 9.42 -19.32 2.99
C LYS A 14 9.22 -20.25 1.79
N ALA A 15 10.06 -20.11 0.76
CA ALA A 15 10.00 -20.98 -0.40
C ALA A 15 10.33 -22.43 -0.02
N ILE A 16 11.39 -22.66 0.78
CA ILE A 16 11.76 -23.99 1.27
C ILE A 16 10.65 -24.58 2.15
N ALA A 17 10.06 -23.79 3.02
CA ALA A 17 8.97 -24.19 3.92
C ALA A 17 7.69 -24.62 3.17
N SER A 18 7.52 -24.20 1.91
CA SER A 18 6.33 -24.59 1.12
C SER A 18 6.24 -26.07 0.77
N GLY A 19 7.30 -26.86 1.01
CA GLY A 19 7.36 -28.28 0.71
C GLY A 19 7.42 -28.63 -0.78
N ARG A 20 7.43 -27.63 -1.68
CA ARG A 20 7.58 -27.87 -3.13
C ARG A 20 9.03 -28.27 -3.44
N PRO A 21 9.27 -29.12 -4.45
CA PRO A 21 10.61 -29.32 -4.97
C PRO A 21 11.21 -27.99 -5.44
N ILE A 22 12.34 -27.60 -4.87
CA ILE A 22 13.00 -26.35 -5.18
C ILE A 22 14.35 -26.62 -5.81
N THR A 23 14.60 -25.96 -6.93
CA THR A 23 15.92 -25.86 -7.54
C THR A 23 16.45 -24.43 -7.39
N GLN A 24 17.77 -24.24 -7.50
CA GLN A 24 18.34 -22.89 -7.48
C GLN A 24 17.76 -22.01 -8.58
N ARG A 25 17.46 -22.59 -9.75
CA ARG A 25 16.86 -21.87 -10.89
C ARG A 25 15.40 -21.48 -10.62
N SER A 26 14.58 -22.39 -10.09
CA SER A 26 13.20 -22.02 -9.72
C SER A 26 13.17 -20.95 -8.64
N LEU A 27 14.05 -21.08 -7.64
CA LEU A 27 14.16 -20.08 -6.58
C LEU A 27 14.64 -18.71 -7.09
N SER A 28 15.59 -18.67 -8.05
CA SER A 28 16.02 -17.41 -8.65
C SER A 28 14.91 -16.70 -9.40
N ASN A 29 14.05 -17.47 -10.09
CA ASN A 29 12.88 -16.93 -10.79
C ASN A 29 11.83 -16.41 -9.78
N ASP A 30 11.53 -17.19 -8.72
CA ASP A 30 10.58 -16.81 -7.67
C ASP A 30 11.02 -15.53 -6.92
N LEU A 31 12.31 -15.37 -6.70
CA LEU A 31 12.90 -14.19 -6.05
C LEU A 31 13.11 -13.00 -6.99
N GLY A 32 13.12 -13.23 -8.31
CA GLY A 32 13.45 -12.20 -9.31
C GLY A 32 14.90 -11.73 -9.22
N VAL A 33 15.85 -12.63 -8.90
CA VAL A 33 17.28 -12.33 -8.76
C VAL A 33 18.15 -13.27 -9.57
N ALA A 34 19.41 -12.87 -9.82
CA ALA A 34 20.37 -13.70 -10.53
C ALA A 34 20.67 -15.01 -9.79
N LEU A 35 20.92 -16.08 -10.54
CA LEU A 35 21.24 -17.41 -10.01
C LEU A 35 22.45 -17.41 -9.07
N GLY A 36 23.47 -16.58 -9.35
CA GLY A 36 24.63 -16.41 -8.48
C GLY A 36 24.28 -15.88 -7.10
N LEU A 37 23.38 -14.88 -7.03
CA LEU A 37 22.89 -14.35 -5.76
C LEU A 37 22.06 -15.39 -5.01
N THR A 38 21.19 -16.12 -5.71
CA THR A 38 20.41 -17.21 -5.12
C THR A 38 21.30 -18.26 -4.45
N ASN A 39 22.40 -18.65 -5.12
CA ASN A 39 23.37 -19.59 -4.57
C ASN A 39 24.06 -19.02 -3.31
N LEU A 40 24.43 -17.75 -3.33
CA LEU A 40 25.01 -17.08 -2.17
C LEU A 40 24.04 -17.06 -0.97
N LEU A 41 22.77 -16.76 -1.23
CA LEU A 41 21.71 -16.75 -0.21
C LEU A 41 21.52 -18.12 0.43
N ILE A 42 21.47 -19.18 -0.40
CA ILE A 42 21.36 -20.57 0.09
C ILE A 42 22.58 -20.94 0.94
N ARG A 43 23.78 -20.69 0.44
CA ARG A 43 25.03 -20.99 1.19
C ARG A 43 25.05 -20.26 2.53
N ARG A 44 24.64 -19.00 2.57
CA ARG A 44 24.52 -18.22 3.81
C ARG A 44 23.56 -18.88 4.81
N LEU A 45 22.37 -19.32 4.36
CA LEU A 45 21.41 -19.98 5.22
C LEU A 45 21.86 -21.35 5.72
N VAL A 46 22.64 -22.08 4.89
CA VAL A 46 23.27 -23.34 5.31
C VAL A 46 24.35 -23.07 6.35
N ALA A 47 25.20 -22.07 6.13
CA ALA A 47 26.24 -21.66 7.10
C ALA A 47 25.65 -21.19 8.45
N LYS A 48 24.46 -20.55 8.42
CA LYS A 48 23.70 -20.18 9.62
C LYS A 48 23.00 -21.38 10.28
N GLY A 49 23.05 -22.56 9.68
CA GLY A 49 22.35 -23.74 10.18
C GLY A 49 20.83 -23.74 10.02
N HIS A 50 20.27 -22.80 9.25
CA HIS A 50 18.83 -22.67 9.02
C HIS A 50 18.30 -23.68 7.96
N VAL A 51 19.17 -24.08 7.04
CA VAL A 51 18.85 -24.99 5.94
C VAL A 51 19.89 -26.12 5.92
N LYS A 52 19.44 -27.35 5.68
CA LYS A 52 20.30 -28.50 5.35
C LYS A 52 20.13 -28.85 3.88
N ILE A 53 21.24 -29.23 3.26
CA ILE A 53 21.25 -29.79 1.91
C ILE A 53 21.21 -31.31 2.06
N ALA A 54 20.20 -31.95 1.48
CA ALA A 54 20.07 -33.39 1.41
C ALA A 54 20.07 -33.82 -0.07
N GLY A 55 20.59 -35.00 -0.35
CA GLY A 55 20.62 -35.59 -1.71
C GLY A 55 21.85 -36.40 -1.97
N LEU A 56 21.72 -37.47 -2.74
CA LEU A 56 22.81 -38.33 -3.21
C LEU A 56 23.29 -37.83 -4.58
N GLY A 57 24.42 -37.11 -4.59
CA GLY A 57 25.09 -36.66 -5.81
C GLY A 57 24.54 -35.32 -6.36
N THR A 58 25.07 -34.88 -7.52
CA THR A 58 24.81 -33.57 -8.12
C THR A 58 23.45 -33.42 -8.81
N ARG A 59 22.68 -34.50 -8.98
CA ARG A 59 21.42 -34.50 -9.76
C ARG A 59 20.16 -34.29 -8.95
N HIS A 60 20.17 -34.56 -7.64
CA HIS A 60 18.99 -34.41 -6.77
C HIS A 60 19.36 -33.74 -5.45
N VAL A 61 19.51 -32.43 -5.48
CA VAL A 61 19.72 -31.62 -4.28
C VAL A 61 18.36 -31.19 -3.73
N SER A 62 18.10 -31.54 -2.48
CA SER A 62 16.92 -31.08 -1.73
C SER A 62 17.35 -30.17 -0.60
N TYR A 63 16.58 -29.13 -0.37
CA TYR A 63 16.77 -28.19 0.74
C TYR A 63 15.76 -28.49 1.82
N LEU A 64 16.26 -28.71 3.05
CA LEU A 64 15.44 -29.04 4.20
C LEU A 64 15.55 -27.94 5.26
N MET A 65 14.41 -27.55 5.80
CA MET A 65 14.36 -26.66 6.95
C MET A 65 14.87 -27.36 8.22
N THR A 66 15.67 -26.67 9.01
CA THR A 66 16.03 -27.10 10.38
C THR A 66 15.07 -26.48 11.41
N ALA A 67 15.12 -26.93 12.66
CA ALA A 67 14.41 -26.27 13.75
C ALA A 67 14.79 -24.78 13.85
N ALA A 68 16.09 -24.46 13.82
CA ALA A 68 16.59 -23.09 13.78
C ALA A 68 16.11 -22.30 12.55
N GLY A 69 15.95 -22.97 11.40
CA GLY A 69 15.38 -22.35 10.20
C GLY A 69 13.90 -21.96 10.35
N TRP A 70 13.11 -22.82 11.00
CA TRP A 70 11.71 -22.50 11.32
C TRP A 70 11.60 -21.34 12.31
N GLU A 71 12.42 -21.30 13.34
CA GLU A 71 12.47 -20.18 14.28
C GLU A 71 12.89 -18.87 13.60
N ALA A 72 13.91 -18.92 12.74
CA ALA A 72 14.37 -17.77 11.98
C ALA A 72 13.27 -17.24 11.01
N LEU A 73 12.53 -18.14 10.35
CA LEU A 73 11.41 -17.76 9.49
C LEU A 73 10.29 -17.11 10.31
N ALA A 74 9.93 -17.68 11.45
CA ALA A 74 8.89 -17.13 12.34
C ALA A 74 9.28 -15.73 12.84
N HIS A 75 10.52 -15.57 13.29
CA HIS A 75 11.06 -14.27 13.74
C HIS A 75 11.04 -13.23 12.62
N ALA A 76 11.59 -13.56 11.44
CA ALA A 76 11.64 -12.65 10.30
C ALA A 76 10.24 -12.29 9.77
N THR A 77 9.28 -13.22 9.87
CA THR A 77 7.88 -12.95 9.48
C THR A 77 7.23 -11.99 10.46
N ARG A 78 7.41 -12.17 11.76
CA ARG A 78 6.92 -11.26 12.79
C ARG A 78 7.50 -9.86 12.62
N GLN A 79 8.81 -9.74 12.46
CA GLN A 79 9.48 -8.46 12.24
C GLN A 79 8.98 -7.76 10.97
N SER A 80 8.75 -8.50 9.88
CA SER A 80 8.16 -7.95 8.66
C SER A 80 6.75 -7.40 8.89
N LEU A 81 5.95 -8.08 9.70
CA LEU A 81 4.61 -7.62 10.07
C LEU A 81 4.66 -6.35 10.93
N GLU A 82 5.52 -6.35 11.95
CA GLU A 82 5.74 -5.18 12.82
C GLU A 82 6.17 -3.95 12.02
N ASN A 83 7.10 -4.10 11.08
CA ASN A 83 7.53 -3.03 10.18
C ASN A 83 6.38 -2.53 9.29
N THR A 84 5.54 -3.44 8.79
CA THR A 84 4.37 -3.08 7.97
C THR A 84 3.35 -2.29 8.79
N VAL A 85 3.06 -2.74 10.01
CA VAL A 85 2.14 -2.04 10.92
C VAL A 85 2.71 -0.67 11.30
N HIS A 86 3.99 -0.58 11.56
CA HIS A 86 4.65 0.69 11.88
C HIS A 86 4.55 1.69 10.71
N LEU A 87 4.85 1.23 9.49
CA LEU A 87 4.72 2.06 8.28
C LEU A 87 3.26 2.52 8.07
N TYR A 88 2.29 1.62 8.25
CA TYR A 88 0.88 1.97 8.16
C TYR A 88 0.50 3.05 9.19
N THR A 89 0.95 2.90 10.44
CA THR A 89 0.69 3.87 11.51
C THR A 89 1.29 5.24 11.19
N GLN A 90 2.54 5.28 10.72
CA GLN A 90 3.18 6.53 10.29
C GLN A 90 2.43 7.19 9.14
N THR A 91 2.05 6.42 8.11
CA THR A 91 1.28 6.93 6.98
C THR A 91 -0.06 7.49 7.42
N ARG A 92 -0.75 6.79 8.32
CA ARG A 92 -2.03 7.24 8.87
C ARG A 92 -1.89 8.55 9.64
N GLU A 93 -0.86 8.70 10.48
CA GLU A 93 -0.60 9.95 11.19
C GLU A 93 -0.27 11.12 10.26
N GLN A 94 0.50 10.87 9.22
CA GLN A 94 0.82 11.86 8.19
C GLN A 94 -0.45 12.32 7.46
N ILE A 95 -1.29 11.39 7.03
CA ILE A 95 -2.57 11.68 6.37
C ILE A 95 -3.50 12.45 7.32
N ARG A 96 -3.56 12.07 8.61
CA ARG A 96 -4.34 12.78 9.61
C ARG A 96 -3.89 14.23 9.75
N GLY A 97 -2.57 14.48 9.78
CA GLY A 97 -2.02 15.83 9.80
C GLY A 97 -2.43 16.66 8.57
N SER A 98 -2.37 16.06 7.37
CA SER A 98 -2.81 16.69 6.13
C SER A 98 -4.31 17.01 6.16
N LEU A 99 -5.16 16.08 6.60
CA LEU A 99 -6.61 16.30 6.74
C LEU A 99 -6.94 17.38 7.77
N SER A 100 -6.21 17.44 8.88
CA SER A 100 -6.38 18.52 9.87
C SER A 100 -6.00 19.90 9.29
N GLY A 101 -4.95 19.96 8.47
CA GLY A 101 -4.61 21.16 7.73
C GLY A 101 -5.72 21.59 6.75
N ILE A 102 -6.28 20.65 6.00
CA ILE A 102 -7.42 20.89 5.10
C ILE A 102 -8.63 21.39 5.88
N SER A 103 -8.93 20.80 7.03
CA SER A 103 -10.03 21.26 7.89
C SER A 103 -9.90 22.74 8.30
N GLY A 104 -8.67 23.21 8.52
CA GLY A 104 -8.40 24.63 8.84
C GLY A 104 -8.72 25.60 7.72
N HIS A 105 -8.79 25.15 6.47
CA HIS A 105 -9.01 25.97 5.27
C HIS A 105 -10.29 25.62 4.50
N CYS A 106 -10.98 24.54 4.89
CA CYS A 106 -12.20 24.10 4.25
C CYS A 106 -13.37 25.00 4.68
N ASP A 107 -14.10 25.53 3.71
CA ASP A 107 -15.31 26.30 3.97
C ASP A 107 -16.36 25.45 4.69
N THR A 108 -17.05 26.06 5.61
CA THR A 108 -18.20 25.46 6.31
C THR A 108 -19.47 25.82 5.55
N ASP A 109 -20.29 24.84 5.26
CA ASP A 109 -21.57 25.06 4.57
C ASP A 109 -22.63 25.69 5.52
N ALA A 110 -23.84 25.91 4.96
CA ALA A 110 -24.95 26.50 5.71
C ALA A 110 -25.43 25.63 6.89
N GLU A 111 -25.15 24.32 6.84
CA GLU A 111 -25.46 23.35 7.90
C GLU A 111 -24.31 23.19 8.92
N GLY A 112 -23.24 23.98 8.80
CA GLY A 112 -22.10 23.93 9.69
C GLY A 112 -21.14 22.76 9.42
N GLN A 113 -21.20 22.13 8.22
CA GLN A 113 -20.40 20.98 7.87
C GLN A 113 -19.27 21.34 6.90
N LYS A 114 -18.10 20.73 7.07
CA LYS A 114 -16.96 20.81 6.15
C LYS A 114 -16.96 19.59 5.23
N ARG A 115 -17.57 19.74 4.06
CA ARG A 115 -17.78 18.64 3.10
C ARG A 115 -16.61 18.51 2.14
N ILE A 116 -16.09 17.31 1.98
CA ILE A 116 -14.99 17.01 1.07
C ILE A 116 -15.33 15.87 0.11
N VAL A 117 -14.60 15.86 -0.99
CA VAL A 117 -14.64 14.79 -1.99
C VAL A 117 -13.25 14.16 -2.09
N PHE A 118 -13.17 12.83 -2.13
CA PHE A 118 -11.94 12.12 -2.48
C PHE A 118 -11.87 11.92 -3.99
N TYR A 119 -10.69 12.15 -4.56
CA TYR A 119 -10.39 11.75 -5.94
C TYR A 119 -9.41 10.58 -5.93
N GLY A 120 -9.94 9.40 -6.22
CA GLY A 120 -9.31 8.08 -6.12
C GLY A 120 -9.94 7.22 -5.02
N ALA A 121 -10.34 6.00 -5.36
CA ALA A 121 -10.96 5.02 -4.45
C ALA A 121 -9.99 3.87 -4.08
N GLY A 122 -8.67 4.12 -4.06
CA GLY A 122 -7.63 3.13 -3.79
C GLY A 122 -7.25 3.01 -2.31
N ASP A 123 -6.17 2.27 -2.04
CA ASP A 123 -5.68 1.96 -0.68
C ASP A 123 -5.39 3.23 0.14
N VAL A 124 -4.88 4.29 -0.51
CA VAL A 124 -4.63 5.59 0.17
C VAL A 124 -5.95 6.23 0.61
N ALA A 125 -7.01 6.12 -0.21
CA ALA A 125 -8.33 6.60 0.18
C ALA A 125 -8.89 5.84 1.38
N GLU A 126 -8.63 4.53 1.49
CA GLU A 126 -9.05 3.72 2.63
C GLU A 126 -8.36 4.19 3.93
N ILE A 127 -7.05 4.44 3.89
CA ILE A 127 -6.31 4.99 5.04
C ILE A 127 -6.82 6.41 5.37
N ALA A 128 -7.07 7.23 4.34
CA ALA A 128 -7.59 8.57 4.50
C ALA A 128 -9.00 8.56 5.14
N TYR A 129 -9.87 7.64 4.72
CA TYR A 129 -11.21 7.50 5.30
C TYR A 129 -11.17 7.14 6.79
N VAL A 130 -10.31 6.20 7.17
CA VAL A 130 -10.13 5.85 8.59
C VAL A 130 -9.57 7.04 9.39
N SER A 131 -8.65 7.81 8.79
CA SER A 131 -8.08 9.01 9.45
C SER A 131 -9.09 10.15 9.55
N LEU A 132 -10.00 10.27 8.58
CA LEU A 132 -11.05 11.26 8.53
C LEU A 132 -11.99 11.19 9.74
N GLN A 133 -12.24 9.98 10.27
CA GLN A 133 -13.13 9.77 11.41
C GLN A 133 -12.70 10.51 12.70
N THR A 134 -11.48 11.04 12.74
CA THR A 134 -10.95 11.83 13.85
C THR A 134 -10.91 13.34 13.57
N THR A 135 -11.53 13.78 12.47
CA THR A 135 -11.62 15.19 12.06
C THR A 135 -13.08 15.65 12.00
N ASP A 136 -13.29 16.93 11.76
CA ASP A 136 -14.60 17.54 11.51
C ASP A 136 -14.99 17.59 10.02
N LEU A 137 -14.21 16.91 9.17
CA LEU A 137 -14.49 16.79 7.74
C LEU A 137 -15.50 15.66 7.47
N THR A 138 -16.40 15.89 6.52
CA THR A 138 -17.40 14.91 6.08
C THR A 138 -17.16 14.52 4.63
N LEU A 139 -16.94 13.23 4.36
CA LEU A 139 -16.82 12.71 3.00
C LEU A 139 -18.23 12.60 2.37
N VAL A 140 -18.46 13.35 1.29
CA VAL A 140 -19.78 13.38 0.61
C VAL A 140 -19.75 12.74 -0.77
N GLY A 141 -18.59 12.48 -1.35
CA GLY A 141 -18.43 11.84 -2.65
C GLY A 141 -17.03 11.28 -2.86
N VAL A 142 -16.94 10.33 -3.75
CA VAL A 142 -15.67 9.75 -4.21
C VAL A 142 -15.66 9.73 -5.73
N VAL A 143 -14.62 10.26 -6.34
CA VAL A 143 -14.42 10.25 -7.78
C VAL A 143 -13.40 9.18 -8.15
N ASP A 144 -13.75 8.28 -9.05
CA ASP A 144 -12.82 7.32 -9.64
C ASP A 144 -13.30 6.88 -11.03
N ASP A 145 -12.44 7.00 -12.05
CA ASP A 145 -12.79 6.65 -13.43
C ASP A 145 -12.63 5.16 -13.74
N ARG A 146 -12.08 4.38 -12.81
CA ARG A 146 -11.81 2.95 -12.98
C ARG A 146 -12.61 2.06 -12.04
N ARG A 147 -13.04 2.61 -10.90
CA ARG A 147 -13.84 1.91 -9.90
C ARG A 147 -15.27 2.44 -9.90
N THR A 148 -16.22 1.57 -9.66
CA THR A 148 -17.64 1.89 -9.55
C THR A 148 -18.22 1.28 -8.29
N GLY A 149 -19.43 1.68 -7.90
CA GLY A 149 -20.12 1.14 -6.74
C GLY A 149 -20.05 2.06 -5.52
N ARG A 150 -19.71 1.52 -4.35
CA ARG A 150 -19.69 2.27 -3.09
C ARG A 150 -18.35 2.14 -2.38
N PHE A 151 -17.90 3.23 -1.81
CA PHE A 151 -16.71 3.33 -0.97
C PHE A 151 -17.15 3.72 0.45
N PHE A 152 -17.09 2.79 1.40
CA PHE A 152 -17.60 2.98 2.78
C PHE A 152 -18.99 3.61 2.87
N GLY A 153 -19.90 3.19 1.99
CA GLY A 153 -21.27 3.71 1.95
C GLY A 153 -21.48 4.95 1.09
N VAL A 154 -20.40 5.64 0.67
CA VAL A 154 -20.45 6.80 -0.25
C VAL A 154 -20.39 6.30 -1.70
N SER A 155 -21.17 6.91 -2.59
CA SER A 155 -21.17 6.54 -4.01
C SER A 155 -19.85 6.93 -4.68
N ILE A 156 -19.34 6.03 -5.54
CA ILE A 156 -18.22 6.34 -6.44
C ILE A 156 -18.81 6.86 -7.73
N CYS A 157 -18.44 8.09 -8.11
CA CYS A 157 -18.88 8.77 -9.32
C CYS A 157 -17.73 8.91 -10.32
N PRO A 158 -17.98 8.92 -11.62
CA PRO A 158 -16.99 9.26 -12.61
C PRO A 158 -16.60 10.75 -12.55
N SER A 159 -15.42 11.10 -13.11
CA SER A 159 -14.88 12.45 -13.02
C SER A 159 -15.70 13.52 -13.74
N ASP A 160 -16.62 13.14 -14.62
CA ASP A 160 -17.53 14.06 -15.33
C ASP A 160 -18.65 14.59 -14.43
N GLU A 161 -18.96 13.93 -13.34
CA GLU A 161 -19.91 14.41 -12.33
C GLU A 161 -19.30 15.45 -11.37
N LEU A 162 -17.98 15.66 -11.39
CA LEU A 162 -17.30 16.67 -10.58
C LEU A 162 -17.40 18.04 -11.27
N SER A 163 -17.91 19.03 -10.58
CA SER A 163 -17.98 20.43 -11.00
C SER A 163 -17.43 21.36 -9.92
N ALA A 164 -17.26 22.63 -10.21
CA ALA A 164 -16.83 23.62 -9.21
C ALA A 164 -17.86 23.72 -8.07
N GLY A 165 -17.55 23.08 -6.95
CA GLY A 165 -18.36 23.11 -5.72
C GLY A 165 -19.43 22.06 -5.59
N THR A 166 -19.67 21.19 -6.61
CA THR A 166 -20.64 20.08 -6.50
C THR A 166 -20.11 18.78 -7.11
N ILE A 167 -20.51 17.65 -6.52
CA ILE A 167 -20.41 16.33 -7.12
C ILE A 167 -21.83 15.79 -7.33
N GLY A 168 -22.21 15.62 -8.61
CA GLY A 168 -23.63 15.46 -8.92
C GLY A 168 -24.44 16.65 -8.36
N ALA A 169 -25.40 16.38 -7.47
CA ALA A 169 -26.19 17.42 -6.79
C ALA A 169 -25.70 17.79 -5.39
N VAL A 170 -24.60 17.15 -4.91
CA VAL A 170 -24.13 17.34 -3.53
C VAL A 170 -23.05 18.42 -3.48
N PRO A 171 -23.22 19.47 -2.64
CA PRO A 171 -22.19 20.51 -2.48
C PRO A 171 -20.99 19.99 -1.71
N TYR A 172 -19.78 20.49 -2.04
CA TYR A 172 -18.55 20.25 -1.31
C TYR A 172 -17.68 21.52 -1.27
N GLY A 173 -16.80 21.59 -0.26
CA GLY A 173 -15.85 22.69 -0.10
C GLY A 173 -14.45 22.38 -0.62
N HIS A 174 -14.00 21.12 -0.57
CA HIS A 174 -12.63 20.74 -0.90
C HIS A 174 -12.52 19.38 -1.58
N VAL A 175 -11.54 19.24 -2.51
CA VAL A 175 -11.20 17.96 -3.16
C VAL A 175 -9.85 17.49 -2.63
N VAL A 176 -9.81 16.26 -2.16
CA VAL A 176 -8.62 15.59 -1.66
C VAL A 176 -8.20 14.50 -2.64
N VAL A 177 -7.07 14.69 -3.30
CA VAL A 177 -6.50 13.68 -4.22
C VAL A 177 -5.83 12.59 -3.40
N THR A 178 -6.37 11.38 -3.50
CA THR A 178 -5.94 10.18 -2.79
C THR A 178 -5.18 9.20 -3.70
N SER A 179 -4.64 9.67 -4.82
CA SER A 179 -3.86 8.89 -5.77
C SER A 179 -2.41 9.36 -5.81
N LEU A 180 -1.47 8.50 -5.39
CA LEU A 180 -0.05 8.81 -5.38
C LEU A 180 0.60 8.80 -6.78
N ARG A 181 0.09 7.96 -7.69
CA ARG A 181 0.75 7.72 -9.00
C ARG A 181 0.36 8.70 -10.09
N HIS A 182 -0.79 9.33 -9.98
CA HIS A 182 -1.40 10.14 -11.05
C HIS A 182 -1.83 11.53 -10.56
N ALA A 183 -1.23 12.03 -9.48
CA ALA A 183 -1.64 13.27 -8.83
C ALA A 183 -1.66 14.46 -9.80
N ASP A 184 -0.63 14.63 -10.62
CA ASP A 184 -0.54 15.75 -11.57
C ASP A 184 -1.59 15.66 -12.68
N ALA A 185 -1.81 14.47 -13.25
CA ALA A 185 -2.85 14.27 -14.26
C ALA A 185 -4.26 14.47 -13.69
N ILE A 186 -4.48 14.07 -12.45
CA ILE A 186 -5.73 14.30 -11.72
C ILE A 186 -5.93 15.78 -11.45
N ARG A 187 -4.91 16.51 -10.97
CA ARG A 187 -4.98 17.95 -10.77
C ARG A 187 -5.36 18.71 -12.06
N ALA A 188 -4.70 18.37 -13.16
CA ALA A 188 -5.03 18.97 -14.46
C ALA A 188 -6.50 18.71 -14.86
N ARG A 189 -7.01 17.51 -14.62
CA ARG A 189 -8.41 17.14 -14.87
C ARG A 189 -9.37 17.91 -13.97
N ILE A 190 -9.08 18.03 -12.68
CA ILE A 190 -9.87 18.80 -11.71
C ILE A 190 -9.91 20.28 -12.10
N ALA A 191 -8.79 20.86 -12.51
CA ALA A 191 -8.73 22.24 -13.01
C ALA A 191 -9.60 22.43 -14.26
N GLY A 192 -9.59 21.45 -15.19
CA GLY A 192 -10.48 21.44 -16.37
C GLY A 192 -11.98 21.37 -16.04
N ARG A 193 -12.35 21.02 -14.80
CA ARG A 193 -13.74 21.04 -14.29
C ARG A 193 -14.10 22.35 -13.56
N GLY A 194 -13.20 23.33 -13.60
CA GLY A 194 -13.41 24.64 -12.99
C GLY A 194 -13.22 24.67 -11.47
N VAL A 195 -12.66 23.63 -10.85
CA VAL A 195 -12.39 23.61 -9.42
C VAL A 195 -11.15 24.48 -9.14
N PRO A 196 -11.23 25.47 -8.26
CA PRO A 196 -10.12 26.36 -7.93
C PRO A 196 -8.95 25.59 -7.28
N PRO A 197 -7.68 25.93 -7.60
CA PRO A 197 -6.51 25.20 -7.07
C PRO A 197 -6.38 25.23 -5.55
N ASP A 198 -6.84 26.29 -4.89
CA ASP A 198 -6.88 26.45 -3.43
C ASP A 198 -7.87 25.49 -2.75
N ARG A 199 -8.81 24.92 -3.50
CA ARG A 199 -9.74 23.89 -3.05
C ARG A 199 -9.30 22.46 -3.40
N VAL A 200 -8.03 22.26 -3.77
CA VAL A 200 -7.49 20.94 -4.14
C VAL A 200 -6.22 20.67 -3.36
N SER A 201 -6.23 19.60 -2.58
CA SER A 201 -5.04 19.10 -1.87
C SER A 201 -4.70 17.67 -2.28
N CYS A 202 -3.41 17.29 -2.19
CA CYS A 202 -2.95 15.93 -2.35
C CYS A 202 -2.45 15.39 -1.01
N LEU A 203 -2.71 14.10 -0.75
CA LEU A 203 -2.15 13.38 0.39
C LEU A 203 -0.76 12.84 0.09
#